data_964d6ded80cbaa00074dd1139ad1905b
#
_entry.id   964d6ded80cbaa00074dd1139ad1905b
#
_cell.length_a   1.000
_cell.length_b   1.000
_cell.length_c   1.000
_cell.angle_alpha   90.00
_cell.angle_beta   90.00
_cell.angle_gamma   90.00
#
_symmetry.space_group_name_H-M   'P 1'
#
loop_
_entity.id
_entity.type
_entity.pdbx_description
1 polymer ?
#
loop_
_entity_poly.entity_id
_entity_poly.type
_entity_poly.pdbx_seq_one_letter_code
_entity_poly.pdbx_strand_id
1 'polypeptide(L)'
;SLLNGLPFSEAQKQNIMHCIRSHRFRGMHQPQTTEAKVLFDADKLDAIGAVGVARAYLFAGEVGARLHNPHADINNTRPYSEDDTGFREYKVKLCKIKERILTRAGRKLAEERHRFMEIFFNRFLEEYEGKR
;
A
#
# COMPACT_ATOMS: atom_id res chain seq x y z
N SER A 1 -19.78 -12.42 -19.44
CA SER A 1 -19.35 -12.03 -18.08
C SER A 1 -19.37 -13.26 -17.18
N LEU A 2 -18.34 -13.44 -16.35
CA LEU A 2 -18.28 -14.52 -15.33
C LEU A 2 -19.45 -14.46 -14.33
N LEU A 3 -20.14 -13.32 -14.26
CA LEU A 3 -21.31 -13.13 -13.40
C LEU A 3 -22.61 -13.62 -14.04
N ASN A 4 -22.60 -14.00 -15.32
CA ASN A 4 -23.77 -14.56 -15.99
C ASN A 4 -24.00 -15.99 -15.47
N GLY A 5 -25.22 -16.28 -15.03
CA GLY A 5 -25.59 -17.56 -14.42
C GLY A 5 -25.44 -17.63 -12.90
N LEU A 6 -24.89 -16.60 -12.25
CA LEU A 6 -24.90 -16.48 -10.79
C LEU A 6 -26.20 -15.84 -10.27
N PRO A 7 -26.65 -16.18 -9.06
CA PRO A 7 -27.94 -15.72 -8.51
C PRO A 7 -27.85 -14.28 -7.96
N PHE A 8 -27.27 -13.38 -8.75
CA PHE A 8 -27.19 -11.96 -8.41
C PHE A 8 -28.17 -11.15 -9.27
N SER A 9 -28.80 -10.15 -8.64
CA SER A 9 -29.59 -9.15 -9.38
C SER A 9 -28.65 -8.31 -10.29
N GLU A 10 -29.19 -7.68 -11.30
CA GLU A 10 -28.41 -6.79 -12.17
C GLU A 10 -27.74 -5.65 -11.42
N ALA A 11 -28.41 -5.09 -10.40
CA ALA A 11 -27.82 -4.07 -9.54
C ALA A 11 -26.62 -4.60 -8.75
N GLN A 12 -26.68 -5.81 -8.22
CA GLN A 12 -25.55 -6.46 -7.54
C GLN A 12 -24.38 -6.73 -8.50
N LYS A 13 -24.67 -7.24 -9.70
CA LYS A 13 -23.64 -7.46 -10.73
C LYS A 13 -22.93 -6.15 -11.11
N GLN A 14 -23.70 -5.07 -11.26
CA GLN A 14 -23.15 -3.75 -11.57
C GLN A 14 -22.27 -3.21 -10.43
N ASN A 15 -22.68 -3.39 -9.17
CA ASN A 15 -21.89 -3.00 -8.02
C ASN A 15 -20.59 -3.81 -7.89
N ILE A 16 -20.63 -5.13 -8.13
CA ILE A 16 -19.43 -5.98 -8.16
C ILE A 16 -18.45 -5.50 -9.25
N MET A 17 -18.95 -5.22 -10.43
CA MET A 17 -18.12 -4.68 -11.51
C MET A 17 -17.52 -3.31 -11.17
N HIS A 18 -18.29 -2.43 -10.52
CA HIS A 18 -17.81 -1.14 -10.03
C HIS A 18 -16.70 -1.34 -8.98
N CYS A 19 -16.88 -2.20 -7.99
CA CYS A 19 -15.87 -2.53 -6.99
C CYS A 19 -14.55 -2.98 -7.65
N ILE A 20 -14.63 -3.91 -8.62
CA ILE A 20 -13.47 -4.42 -9.33
C ILE A 20 -12.76 -3.31 -10.13
N ARG A 21 -13.50 -2.41 -10.77
CA ARG A 21 -12.92 -1.34 -11.58
C ARG A 21 -12.29 -0.22 -10.74
N SER A 22 -12.84 0.03 -9.55
CA SER A 22 -12.44 1.16 -8.71
C SER A 22 -11.48 0.81 -7.57
N HIS A 23 -11.15 -0.49 -7.32
CA HIS A 23 -10.30 -0.87 -6.20
C HIS A 23 -8.85 -0.41 -6.34
N ARG A 24 -8.35 -0.27 -7.58
CA ARG A 24 -6.97 0.13 -7.83
C ARG A 24 -6.83 1.65 -7.90
N PHE A 25 -5.79 2.16 -7.28
CA PHE A 25 -5.47 3.59 -7.25
C PHE A 25 -5.15 4.19 -8.63
N ARG A 26 -4.75 3.37 -9.58
CA ARG A 26 -4.34 3.81 -10.94
C ARG A 26 -5.52 3.98 -11.91
N GLY A 27 -6.73 3.72 -11.47
CA GLY A 27 -7.93 3.82 -12.30
C GLY A 27 -8.54 5.21 -12.28
N MET A 28 -9.16 5.63 -13.38
CA MET A 28 -9.98 6.85 -13.45
C MET A 28 -11.32 6.69 -12.72
N HIS A 29 -11.63 5.49 -12.23
CA HIS A 29 -12.89 5.18 -11.57
C HIS A 29 -12.76 5.35 -10.05
N GLN A 30 -13.44 6.35 -9.51
CA GLN A 30 -13.51 6.57 -8.07
C GLN A 30 -14.53 5.60 -7.43
N PRO A 31 -14.23 4.99 -6.27
CA PRO A 31 -15.20 4.17 -5.55
C PRO A 31 -16.35 5.00 -5.02
N GLN A 32 -17.57 4.68 -5.46
CA GLN A 32 -18.79 5.44 -5.12
C GLN A 32 -19.61 4.73 -4.04
N THR A 33 -19.78 3.41 -4.15
CA THR A 33 -20.57 2.62 -3.20
C THR A 33 -19.79 2.31 -1.92
N THR A 34 -20.47 1.96 -0.86
CA THR A 34 -19.84 1.56 0.41
C THR A 34 -18.93 0.37 0.22
N GLU A 35 -19.39 -0.65 -0.52
CA GLU A 35 -18.62 -1.86 -0.81
C GLU A 35 -17.35 -1.54 -1.62
N ALA A 36 -17.45 -0.66 -2.60
CA ALA A 36 -16.30 -0.22 -3.39
C ALA A 36 -15.27 0.55 -2.54
N LYS A 37 -15.73 1.40 -1.60
CA LYS A 37 -14.85 2.11 -0.67
C LYS A 37 -14.16 1.17 0.30
N VAL A 38 -14.90 0.17 0.83
CA VAL A 38 -14.33 -0.85 1.73
C VAL A 38 -13.29 -1.69 1.01
N LEU A 39 -13.56 -2.14 -0.22
CA LEU A 39 -12.60 -2.91 -1.00
C LEU A 39 -11.34 -2.09 -1.35
N PHE A 40 -11.53 -0.83 -1.72
CA PHE A 40 -10.43 0.10 -1.97
C PHE A 40 -9.54 0.26 -0.73
N ASP A 41 -10.15 0.49 0.44
CA ASP A 41 -9.41 0.63 1.70
C ASP A 41 -8.69 -0.66 2.09
N ALA A 42 -9.33 -1.82 1.93
CA ALA A 42 -8.72 -3.11 2.25
C ALA A 42 -7.43 -3.35 1.45
N ASP A 43 -7.45 -3.07 0.15
CA ASP A 43 -6.26 -3.16 -0.73
C ASP A 43 -5.13 -2.21 -0.26
N LYS A 44 -5.47 -1.01 0.21
CA LYS A 44 -4.49 -0.04 0.71
C LYS A 44 -3.95 -0.40 2.09
N LEU A 45 -4.83 -0.89 2.97
CA LEU A 45 -4.44 -1.31 4.33
C LEU A 45 -3.49 -2.50 4.30
N ASP A 46 -3.62 -3.41 3.34
CA ASP A 46 -2.71 -4.54 3.16
C ASP A 46 -1.27 -4.12 2.78
N ALA A 47 -1.11 -2.92 2.22
CA ALA A 47 0.19 -2.38 1.83
C ALA A 47 0.94 -1.65 2.95
N ILE A 48 0.35 -1.45 4.13
CA ILE A 48 0.94 -0.68 5.24
C ILE A 48 0.98 -1.48 6.55
N GLY A 49 1.70 -0.94 7.55
CA GLY A 49 1.92 -1.61 8.82
C GLY A 49 3.00 -2.68 8.72
N ALA A 50 3.02 -3.62 9.67
CA ALA A 50 4.03 -4.67 9.75
C ALA A 50 4.07 -5.55 8.49
N VAL A 51 2.89 -5.96 7.99
CA VAL A 51 2.78 -6.74 6.75
C VAL A 51 3.28 -5.93 5.55
N GLY A 52 2.91 -4.66 5.47
CA GLY A 52 3.37 -3.77 4.40
C GLY A 52 4.89 -3.61 4.37
N VAL A 53 5.52 -3.42 5.53
CA VAL A 53 6.99 -3.37 5.66
C VAL A 53 7.62 -4.68 5.21
N ALA A 54 7.14 -5.82 5.70
CA ALA A 54 7.67 -7.12 5.31
C ALA A 54 7.56 -7.36 3.80
N ARG A 55 6.43 -7.00 3.19
CA ARG A 55 6.22 -7.10 1.73
C ARG A 55 7.14 -6.18 0.94
N ALA A 56 7.38 -4.96 1.43
CA ALA A 56 8.30 -4.03 0.78
C ALA A 56 9.73 -4.57 0.73
N TYR A 57 10.21 -5.17 1.83
CA TYR A 57 11.54 -5.80 1.86
C TYR A 57 11.61 -7.11 1.08
N LEU A 58 10.55 -7.92 1.10
CA LEU A 58 10.47 -9.12 0.26
C LEU A 58 10.60 -8.75 -1.23
N PHE A 59 9.84 -7.77 -1.69
CA PHE A 59 9.89 -7.29 -3.06
C PHE A 59 11.25 -6.66 -3.39
N ALA A 60 11.83 -5.85 -2.50
CA ALA A 60 13.17 -5.30 -2.68
C ALA A 60 14.21 -6.41 -2.87
N GLY A 61 14.11 -7.51 -2.08
CA GLY A 61 14.97 -8.68 -2.26
C GLY A 61 14.79 -9.39 -3.59
N GLU A 62 13.54 -9.53 -4.06
CA GLU A 62 13.23 -10.14 -5.36
C GLU A 62 13.84 -9.37 -6.55
N VAL A 63 13.88 -8.05 -6.47
CA VAL A 63 14.49 -7.20 -7.52
C VAL A 63 15.99 -6.97 -7.33
N GLY A 64 16.61 -7.59 -6.32
CA GLY A 64 18.04 -7.47 -6.03
C GLY A 64 18.43 -6.12 -5.42
N ALA A 65 17.49 -5.43 -4.79
CA ALA A 65 17.77 -4.16 -4.13
C ALA A 65 18.60 -4.37 -2.84
N ARG A 66 19.39 -3.36 -2.51
CA ARG A 66 20.13 -3.31 -1.23
C ARG A 66 19.16 -3.21 -0.06
N LEU A 67 19.61 -3.60 1.12
CA LEU A 67 18.82 -3.42 2.35
C LEU A 67 18.51 -1.94 2.58
N HIS A 68 19.52 -1.08 2.44
CA HIS A 68 19.43 0.36 2.55
C HIS A 68 20.62 1.03 1.83
N ASN A 69 20.42 2.26 1.36
CA ASN A 69 21.48 3.12 0.87
C ASN A 69 21.24 4.56 1.35
N PRO A 70 22.01 5.05 2.36
CA PRO A 70 21.83 6.41 2.90
C PRO A 70 22.19 7.52 1.91
N HIS A 71 22.91 7.19 0.83
CA HIS A 71 23.34 8.14 -0.20
C HIS A 71 22.43 8.15 -1.43
N ALA A 72 21.43 7.26 -1.49
CA ALA A 72 20.51 7.22 -2.62
C ALA A 72 19.59 8.45 -2.62
N ASP A 73 19.41 9.04 -3.79
CA ASP A 73 18.36 10.05 -3.99
C ASP A 73 17.00 9.36 -4.08
N ILE A 74 16.25 9.43 -2.97
CA ILE A 74 14.94 8.78 -2.84
C ILE A 74 13.98 9.15 -3.97
N ASN A 75 14.02 10.40 -4.43
CA ASN A 75 13.07 10.90 -5.44
C ASN A 75 13.47 10.53 -6.88
N ASN A 76 14.77 10.44 -7.15
CA ASN A 76 15.29 10.17 -8.49
C ASN A 76 15.80 8.74 -8.70
N THR A 77 15.71 7.88 -7.68
CA THR A 77 16.06 6.47 -7.82
C THR A 77 15.13 5.78 -8.82
N ARG A 78 15.74 5.06 -9.76
CA ARG A 78 15.01 4.28 -10.76
C ARG A 78 14.27 3.10 -10.10
N PRO A 79 12.97 2.89 -10.40
CA PRO A 79 12.26 1.69 -9.95
C PRO A 79 12.98 0.40 -10.39
N TYR A 80 12.91 -0.63 -9.57
CA TYR A 80 13.53 -1.95 -9.79
C TYR A 80 15.07 -1.91 -9.91
N SER A 81 15.71 -0.89 -9.40
CA SER A 81 17.17 -0.82 -9.28
C SER A 81 17.66 -1.33 -7.92
N GLU A 82 18.97 -1.47 -7.76
CA GLU A 82 19.60 -1.86 -6.48
C GLU A 82 19.31 -0.89 -5.32
N ASP A 83 18.91 0.35 -5.63
CA ASP A 83 18.57 1.38 -4.66
C ASP A 83 17.05 1.54 -4.45
N ASP A 84 16.23 0.70 -5.10
CA ASP A 84 14.76 0.63 -4.85
C ASP A 84 14.46 -0.14 -3.56
N THR A 85 14.98 0.37 -2.47
CA THR A 85 14.95 -0.26 -1.14
C THR A 85 13.58 -0.21 -0.49
N GLY A 86 13.35 -1.07 0.51
CA GLY A 86 12.13 -1.03 1.33
C GLY A 86 11.92 0.32 2.04
N PHE A 87 12.99 0.98 2.47
CA PHE A 87 12.93 2.33 3.03
C PHE A 87 12.50 3.37 1.99
N ARG A 88 13.03 3.27 0.76
CA ARG A 88 12.59 4.14 -0.33
C ARG A 88 11.09 3.96 -0.62
N GLU A 89 10.60 2.72 -0.75
CA GLU A 89 9.17 2.44 -0.95
C GLU A 89 8.32 3.06 0.17
N TYR A 90 8.77 2.97 1.42
CA TYR A 90 8.12 3.66 2.53
C TYR A 90 8.03 5.17 2.29
N LYS A 91 9.12 5.83 1.97
CA LYS A 91 9.19 7.28 1.80
C LYS A 91 8.39 7.80 0.61
N VAL A 92 8.44 7.09 -0.53
CA VAL A 92 7.78 7.57 -1.76
C VAL A 92 6.30 7.24 -1.81
N LYS A 93 5.87 6.17 -1.12
CA LYS A 93 4.52 5.63 -1.29
C LYS A 93 3.82 5.28 0.02
N LEU A 94 4.39 4.39 0.86
CA LEU A 94 3.64 3.80 1.97
C LEU A 94 3.24 4.84 3.02
N CYS A 95 4.10 5.81 3.32
CA CYS A 95 3.82 6.89 4.27
C CYS A 95 2.64 7.79 3.86
N LYS A 96 2.24 7.79 2.59
CA LYS A 96 1.15 8.61 2.04
C LYS A 96 -0.20 7.87 1.97
N ILE A 97 -0.20 6.57 2.23
CA ILE A 97 -1.41 5.73 2.04
C ILE A 97 -2.51 6.12 3.01
N LYS A 98 -2.21 6.45 4.26
CA LYS A 98 -3.22 6.81 5.26
C LYS A 98 -4.13 7.96 4.82
N GLU A 99 -3.61 8.91 4.06
CA GLU A 99 -4.36 10.08 3.57
C GLU A 99 -5.37 9.73 2.48
N ARG A 100 -5.27 8.53 1.91
CA ARG A 100 -6.09 8.06 0.79
C ARG A 100 -7.22 7.14 1.21
N ILE A 101 -7.29 6.78 2.47
CA ILE A 101 -8.32 5.89 3.02
C ILE A 101 -9.66 6.63 3.09
N LEU A 102 -10.70 5.98 2.61
CA LEU A 102 -12.00 6.59 2.39
C LEU A 102 -12.98 6.40 3.54
N THR A 103 -12.96 5.22 4.19
CA THR A 103 -13.90 4.90 5.26
C THR A 103 -13.38 5.32 6.63
N ARG A 104 -14.29 5.59 7.57
CA ARG A 104 -13.93 5.93 8.95
C ARG A 104 -13.19 4.79 9.65
N ALA A 105 -13.66 3.55 9.47
CA ALA A 105 -13.03 2.37 10.05
C ALA A 105 -11.63 2.14 9.46
N GLY A 106 -11.51 2.26 8.13
CA GLY A 106 -10.23 2.15 7.44
C GLY A 106 -9.22 3.20 7.91
N ARG A 107 -9.63 4.45 8.10
CA ARG A 107 -8.75 5.52 8.62
C ARG A 107 -8.19 5.21 10.00
N LYS A 108 -9.00 4.66 10.91
CA LYS A 108 -8.52 4.26 12.24
C LYS A 108 -7.42 3.19 12.14
N LEU A 109 -7.64 2.16 11.33
CA LEU A 109 -6.64 1.10 11.09
C LEU A 109 -5.38 1.65 10.40
N ALA A 110 -5.55 2.54 9.42
CA ALA A 110 -4.43 3.15 8.71
C ALA A 110 -3.54 3.99 9.63
N GLU A 111 -4.12 4.71 10.58
CA GLU A 111 -3.36 5.51 11.55
C GLU A 111 -2.50 4.64 12.47
N GLU A 112 -3.04 3.52 12.96
CA GLU A 112 -2.28 2.56 13.78
C GLU A 112 -1.12 1.93 12.98
N ARG A 113 -1.39 1.49 11.75
CA ARG A 113 -0.38 0.89 10.87
C ARG A 113 0.68 1.88 10.43
N HIS A 114 0.29 3.12 10.18
CA HIS A 114 1.23 4.19 9.84
C HIS A 114 2.18 4.49 11.00
N ARG A 115 1.66 4.63 12.22
CA ARG A 115 2.47 4.84 13.42
C ARG A 115 3.48 3.71 13.63
N PHE A 116 3.07 2.46 13.40
CA PHE A 116 4.00 1.33 13.44
C PHE A 116 5.15 1.51 12.44
N MET A 117 4.84 1.90 11.20
CA MET A 117 5.88 2.12 10.18
C MET A 117 6.86 3.23 10.57
N GLU A 118 6.36 4.32 11.15
CA GLU A 118 7.22 5.41 11.66
C GLU A 118 8.19 4.90 12.73
N ILE A 119 7.68 4.14 13.71
CA ILE A 119 8.51 3.55 14.77
C ILE A 119 9.53 2.58 14.18
N PHE A 120 9.09 1.69 13.28
CA PHE A 120 9.96 0.71 12.64
C PHE A 120 11.10 1.39 11.87
N PHE A 121 10.81 2.32 11.00
CA PHE A 121 11.84 2.93 10.15
C PHE A 121 12.77 3.86 10.92
N ASN A 122 12.29 4.54 11.96
CA ASN A 122 13.17 5.29 12.86
C ASN A 122 14.16 4.34 13.55
N ARG A 123 13.67 3.24 14.10
CA ARG A 123 14.51 2.23 14.75
C ARG A 123 15.48 1.57 13.77
N PHE A 124 15.00 1.21 12.58
CA PHE A 124 15.81 0.64 11.51
C PHE A 124 17.00 1.53 11.14
N LEU A 125 16.79 2.83 10.99
CA LEU A 125 17.86 3.77 10.66
C LEU A 125 18.87 3.92 11.82
N GLU A 126 18.39 4.00 13.06
CA GLU A 126 19.28 4.06 14.23
C GLU A 126 20.19 2.83 14.33
N GLU A 127 19.66 1.64 14.11
CA GLU A 127 20.43 0.39 14.13
C GLU A 127 21.39 0.30 12.93
N TYR A 128 20.94 0.69 11.74
CA TYR A 128 21.76 0.70 10.54
C TYR A 128 22.97 1.64 10.65
N GLU A 129 22.78 2.79 11.34
CA GLU A 129 23.82 3.77 11.59
C GLU A 129 24.70 3.44 12.83
N GLY A 130 24.42 2.36 13.52
CA GLY A 130 25.15 1.94 14.72
C GLY A 130 24.92 2.84 15.94
N LYS A 131 23.77 3.53 15.99
CA LYS A 131 23.38 4.40 17.11
C LYS A 131 22.68 3.65 18.24
N ARG A 132 22.34 2.40 18.00
CA ARG A 132 21.75 1.43 18.96
C ARG A 132 22.27 0.04 18.72
#